data_a1154fd02c5e1685dc217309522257e3
#
_entry.id   a1154fd02c5e1685dc217309522257e3
#
_cell.length_a   1.000
_cell.length_b   1.000
_cell.length_c   1.000
_cell.angle_alpha   90.00
_cell.angle_beta   90.00
_cell.angle_gamma   90.00
#
_symmetry.space_group_name_H-M   'P 1'
#
loop_
_entity.id
_entity.type
_entity.pdbx_description
1 polymer ?
#
loop_
_entity_poly.entity_id
_entity_poly.type
_entity_poly.pdbx_seq_one_letter_code
_entity_poly.pdbx_strand_id
1 'polypeptide(L)'
;MNHNPEHATSLSEWAYRCVDMAPHVATLTRLATEARTIVELGVREGVSTWALLDGLPADGRLYSVDIARASQPPRVANDPRWTYIIGDDLSPEVHARLPERADLVFIDTSHEYEQTVSELAYTLSLSPARIVMHDYVIEPVARAADEFCAREGWAVVALEPEYGLATLEPR
;
A
#
# COMPACT_ATOMS: atom_id res chain seq x y z
N MET A 1 -4.84 -21.42 -22.96
CA MET A 1 -4.65 -22.05 -21.64
C MET A 1 -5.58 -21.33 -20.68
N ASN A 2 -6.56 -22.02 -20.10
CA ASN A 2 -7.45 -21.41 -19.09
C ASN A 2 -6.63 -21.19 -17.80
N HIS A 3 -6.15 -19.97 -17.57
CA HIS A 3 -5.61 -19.61 -16.27
C HIS A 3 -6.78 -19.54 -15.27
N ASN A 4 -6.96 -20.59 -14.49
CA ASN A 4 -7.87 -20.53 -13.35
C ASN A 4 -7.20 -19.65 -12.28
N PRO A 5 -7.74 -18.47 -11.96
CA PRO A 5 -7.10 -17.50 -11.07
C PRO A 5 -6.96 -17.99 -9.62
N GLU A 6 -7.70 -19.03 -9.23
CA GLU A 6 -7.63 -19.61 -7.88
C GLU A 6 -6.35 -20.45 -7.64
N HIS A 7 -5.54 -20.66 -8.68
CA HIS A 7 -4.35 -21.50 -8.66
C HIS A 7 -3.05 -20.77 -9.01
N ALA A 8 -3.03 -19.42 -8.95
CA ALA A 8 -1.77 -18.69 -9.13
C ALA A 8 -0.76 -19.15 -8.08
N THR A 9 0.37 -19.68 -8.55
CA THR A 9 1.43 -20.25 -7.70
C THR A 9 2.56 -19.24 -7.48
N SER A 10 2.58 -18.15 -8.25
CA SER A 10 3.58 -17.09 -8.15
C SER A 10 2.94 -15.70 -8.21
N LEU A 11 3.63 -14.73 -7.61
CA LEU A 11 3.23 -13.32 -7.66
C LEU A 11 3.18 -12.80 -9.10
N SER A 12 4.11 -13.20 -9.96
CA SER A 12 4.12 -12.79 -11.37
C SER A 12 2.89 -13.27 -12.13
N GLU A 13 2.38 -14.47 -11.85
CA GLU A 13 1.12 -14.97 -12.42
C GLU A 13 -0.09 -14.18 -11.89
N TRP A 14 -0.07 -13.80 -10.61
CA TRP A 14 -1.15 -13.04 -10.00
C TRP A 14 -1.17 -11.58 -10.47
N ALA A 15 -0.02 -10.97 -10.69
CA ALA A 15 0.14 -9.56 -11.08
C ALA A 15 -0.55 -9.21 -12.42
N TYR A 16 -0.76 -10.18 -13.32
CA TYR A 16 -1.53 -9.96 -14.54
C TYR A 16 -2.98 -9.50 -14.30
N ARG A 17 -3.51 -9.66 -13.10
CA ARG A 17 -4.85 -9.20 -12.71
C ARG A 17 -4.92 -7.71 -12.44
N CYS A 18 -3.78 -7.08 -12.19
CA CYS A 18 -3.64 -5.70 -11.80
C CYS A 18 -2.46 -5.10 -12.56
N VAL A 19 -2.70 -4.79 -13.85
CA VAL A 19 -1.64 -4.39 -14.79
C VAL A 19 -0.94 -3.09 -14.40
N ASP A 20 -1.62 -2.23 -13.68
CA ASP A 20 -1.12 -0.97 -13.13
C ASP A 20 -0.20 -1.19 -11.93
N MET A 21 -0.42 -2.23 -11.12
CA MET A 21 0.45 -2.58 -10.00
C MET A 21 1.62 -3.49 -10.38
N ALA A 22 1.48 -4.26 -11.46
CA ALA A 22 2.49 -5.26 -11.86
C ALA A 22 3.92 -4.71 -12.02
N PRO A 23 4.15 -3.50 -12.60
CA PRO A 23 5.50 -2.92 -12.71
C PRO A 23 6.16 -2.65 -11.36
N HIS A 24 5.38 -2.38 -10.32
CA HIS A 24 5.85 -1.93 -9.01
C HIS A 24 6.13 -3.05 -8.01
N VAL A 25 5.80 -4.30 -8.36
CA VAL A 25 5.97 -5.48 -7.50
C VAL A 25 7.40 -5.57 -6.93
N ALA A 26 8.42 -5.44 -7.79
CA ALA A 26 9.80 -5.55 -7.36
C ALA A 26 10.20 -4.45 -6.35
N THR A 27 9.74 -3.23 -6.57
CA THR A 27 9.98 -2.10 -5.68
C THR A 27 9.28 -2.27 -4.34
N LEU A 28 8.01 -2.64 -4.33
CA LEU A 28 7.26 -2.89 -3.11
C LEU A 28 7.89 -4.02 -2.29
N THR A 29 8.27 -5.13 -2.93
CA THR A 29 8.98 -6.25 -2.27
C THR A 29 10.28 -5.76 -1.63
N ARG A 30 11.10 -4.99 -2.36
CA ARG A 30 12.35 -4.45 -1.83
C ARG A 30 12.12 -3.52 -0.64
N LEU A 31 11.18 -2.57 -0.74
CA LEU A 31 10.88 -1.62 0.34
C LEU A 31 10.39 -2.34 1.59
N ALA A 32 9.60 -3.40 1.44
CA ALA A 32 9.10 -4.20 2.56
C ALA A 32 10.22 -4.91 3.33
N THR A 33 11.38 -5.20 2.72
CA THR A 33 12.51 -5.83 3.44
C THR A 33 13.09 -4.94 4.54
N GLU A 34 12.87 -3.64 4.45
CA GLU A 34 13.37 -2.63 5.38
C GLU A 34 12.36 -2.30 6.50
N ALA A 35 11.16 -2.90 6.47
CA ALA A 35 10.08 -2.63 7.40
C ALA A 35 9.74 -3.85 8.25
N ARG A 36 9.22 -3.63 9.46
CA ARG A 36 8.64 -4.67 10.33
C ARG A 36 7.15 -4.51 10.50
N THR A 37 6.66 -3.28 10.42
CA THR A 37 5.23 -2.98 10.48
C THR A 37 4.85 -2.15 9.25
N ILE A 38 3.97 -2.71 8.44
CA ILE A 38 3.46 -2.05 7.22
C ILE A 38 1.95 -1.86 7.37
N VAL A 39 1.47 -0.68 6.99
CA VAL A 39 0.05 -0.39 6.79
C VAL A 39 -0.18 -0.17 5.30
N GLU A 40 -1.16 -0.86 4.74
CA GLU A 40 -1.61 -0.75 3.35
C GLU A 40 -3.05 -0.24 3.34
N LEU A 41 -3.28 0.86 2.66
CA LEU A 41 -4.59 1.44 2.40
C LEU A 41 -4.94 1.20 0.93
N GLY A 42 -5.98 0.41 0.68
CA GLY A 42 -6.33 -0.14 -0.63
C GLY A 42 -5.67 -1.51 -0.90
N VAL A 43 -6.49 -2.51 -1.21
CA VAL A 43 -6.05 -3.92 -1.40
C VAL A 43 -6.42 -4.44 -2.78
N ARG A 44 -7.66 -4.21 -3.19
CA ARG A 44 -8.21 -4.69 -4.45
C ARG A 44 -7.94 -6.21 -4.66
N GLU A 45 -7.19 -6.59 -5.69
CA GLU A 45 -6.81 -7.99 -5.98
C GLU A 45 -5.62 -8.49 -5.14
N GLY A 46 -5.02 -7.66 -4.27
CA GLY A 46 -3.93 -8.03 -3.38
C GLY A 46 -2.59 -8.28 -4.05
N VAL A 47 -2.33 -7.66 -5.21
CA VAL A 47 -1.01 -7.72 -5.87
C VAL A 47 0.03 -7.00 -5.04
N SER A 48 -0.26 -5.79 -4.58
CA SER A 48 0.57 -5.03 -3.64
C SER A 48 0.74 -5.77 -2.32
N THR A 49 -0.34 -6.29 -1.75
CA THR A 49 -0.34 -7.09 -0.51
C THR A 49 0.63 -8.27 -0.61
N TRP A 50 0.58 -9.02 -1.73
CA TRP A 50 1.50 -10.14 -1.94
C TRP A 50 2.95 -9.67 -2.06
N ALA A 51 3.20 -8.59 -2.82
CA ALA A 51 4.54 -8.04 -2.97
C ALA A 51 5.13 -7.58 -1.62
N LEU A 52 4.32 -6.90 -0.80
CA LEU A 52 4.71 -6.48 0.55
C LEU A 52 5.01 -7.69 1.45
N LEU A 53 4.16 -8.73 1.44
CA LEU A 53 4.37 -9.95 2.22
C LEU A 53 5.61 -10.73 1.79
N ASP A 54 5.95 -10.74 0.50
CA ASP A 54 7.15 -11.44 0.00
C ASP A 54 8.45 -10.76 0.47
N GLY A 55 8.44 -9.43 0.62
CA GLY A 55 9.58 -8.70 1.18
C GLY A 55 9.62 -8.68 2.70
N LEU A 56 8.46 -8.70 3.35
CA LEU A 56 8.35 -8.53 4.79
C LEU A 56 9.10 -9.61 5.58
N PRO A 57 9.94 -9.25 6.57
CA PRO A 57 10.61 -10.23 7.45
C PRO A 57 9.63 -11.18 8.15
N ALA A 58 10.12 -12.36 8.57
CA ALA A 58 9.29 -13.40 9.17
C ALA A 58 8.57 -12.95 10.46
N ASP A 59 9.16 -12.02 11.19
CA ASP A 59 8.61 -11.42 12.41
C ASP A 59 7.83 -10.12 12.15
N GLY A 60 7.72 -9.71 10.88
CA GLY A 60 6.97 -8.52 10.47
C GLY A 60 5.46 -8.70 10.50
N ARG A 61 4.74 -7.58 10.34
CA ARG A 61 3.27 -7.52 10.28
C ARG A 61 2.82 -6.58 9.19
N LEU A 62 1.84 -7.03 8.41
CA LEU A 62 1.13 -6.23 7.40
C LEU A 62 -0.33 -6.09 7.81
N TYR A 63 -0.78 -4.85 7.92
CA TYR A 63 -2.18 -4.48 8.15
C TYR A 63 -2.70 -3.84 6.87
N SER A 64 -3.69 -4.46 6.24
CA SER A 64 -4.27 -3.96 5.00
C SER A 64 -5.73 -3.58 5.21
N VAL A 65 -6.12 -2.41 4.74
CA VAL A 65 -7.48 -1.87 4.83
C VAL A 65 -8.06 -1.76 3.44
N ASP A 66 -9.33 -2.14 3.30
CA ASP A 66 -10.12 -1.88 2.08
C ASP A 66 -11.58 -1.72 2.44
N ILE A 67 -12.28 -0.86 1.71
CA ILE A 67 -13.73 -0.62 1.90
C ILE A 67 -14.56 -1.86 1.61
N ALA A 68 -14.07 -2.74 0.75
CA ALA A 68 -14.75 -3.95 0.31
C ALA A 68 -13.84 -5.18 0.41
N ARG A 69 -14.46 -6.35 0.57
CA ARG A 69 -13.73 -7.61 0.51
C ARG A 69 -13.54 -8.05 -0.93
N ALA A 70 -12.29 -8.18 -1.36
CA ALA A 70 -11.92 -8.88 -2.59
C ALA A 70 -11.41 -10.31 -2.27
N SER A 71 -11.54 -11.20 -3.24
CA SER A 71 -10.97 -12.54 -3.15
C SER A 71 -9.45 -12.46 -3.27
N GLN A 72 -8.76 -13.03 -2.31
CA GLN A 72 -7.29 -13.01 -2.27
C GLN A 72 -6.72 -14.38 -2.61
N PRO A 73 -5.50 -14.44 -3.21
CA PRO A 73 -4.86 -15.71 -3.48
C PRO A 73 -4.56 -16.45 -2.16
N PRO A 74 -4.61 -17.80 -2.15
CA PRO A 74 -4.35 -18.58 -0.93
C PRO A 74 -3.04 -18.26 -0.23
N ARG A 75 -2.02 -17.86 -0.98
CA ARG A 75 -0.71 -17.44 -0.45
C ARG A 75 -0.82 -16.21 0.46
N VAL A 76 -1.66 -15.24 0.08
CA VAL A 76 -1.94 -14.03 0.87
C VAL A 76 -2.93 -14.35 1.99
N ALA A 77 -4.07 -14.95 1.66
CA ALA A 77 -5.16 -15.20 2.59
C ALA A 77 -4.76 -16.04 3.82
N ASN A 78 -3.73 -16.89 3.70
CA ASN A 78 -3.25 -17.76 4.77
C ASN A 78 -1.92 -17.31 5.39
N ASP A 79 -1.38 -16.13 5.03
CA ASP A 79 -0.14 -15.64 5.63
C ASP A 79 -0.39 -15.16 7.08
N PRO A 80 0.27 -15.74 8.09
CA PRO A 80 0.03 -15.39 9.50
C PRO A 80 0.53 -13.99 9.87
N ARG A 81 1.30 -13.33 9.00
CA ARG A 81 1.78 -11.96 9.19
C ARG A 81 0.75 -10.92 8.72
N TRP A 82 -0.28 -11.33 7.99
CA TRP A 82 -1.28 -10.46 7.39
C TRP A 82 -2.54 -10.30 8.24
N THR A 83 -2.98 -9.07 8.42
CA THR A 83 -4.26 -8.71 9.03
C THR A 83 -5.09 -7.89 8.03
N TYR A 84 -6.21 -8.44 7.57
CA TYR A 84 -7.14 -7.75 6.67
C TYR A 84 -8.28 -7.09 7.44
N ILE A 85 -8.43 -5.79 7.26
CA ILE A 85 -9.44 -4.95 7.88
C ILE A 85 -10.37 -4.43 6.80
N ILE A 86 -11.66 -4.75 6.90
CA ILE A 86 -12.69 -4.23 6.00
C ILE A 86 -13.33 -3.04 6.69
N GLY A 87 -13.35 -1.90 5.98
CA GLY A 87 -13.94 -0.65 6.43
C GLY A 87 -13.34 0.56 5.72
N ASP A 88 -13.90 1.70 6.03
CA ASP A 88 -13.37 3.02 5.62
C ASP A 88 -12.08 3.30 6.38
N ASP A 89 -11.00 3.51 5.65
CA ASP A 89 -9.64 3.73 6.18
C ASP A 89 -9.48 5.05 6.96
N LEU A 90 -10.44 5.96 6.83
CA LEU A 90 -10.52 7.19 7.62
C LEU A 90 -11.45 7.07 8.84
N SER A 91 -12.12 5.94 9.03
CA SER A 91 -13.02 5.77 10.17
C SER A 91 -12.26 5.49 11.48
N PRO A 92 -12.72 6.04 12.63
CA PRO A 92 -12.14 5.74 13.93
C PRO A 92 -12.15 4.25 14.28
N GLU A 93 -13.15 3.50 13.81
CA GLU A 93 -13.30 2.06 14.04
C GLU A 93 -12.19 1.27 13.35
N VAL A 94 -11.76 1.69 12.17
CA VAL A 94 -10.62 1.10 11.46
C VAL A 94 -9.33 1.51 12.13
N HIS A 95 -9.15 2.80 12.45
CA HIS A 95 -7.97 3.29 13.13
C HIS A 95 -7.68 2.56 14.45
N ALA A 96 -8.72 2.24 15.23
CA ALA A 96 -8.57 1.48 16.49
C ALA A 96 -8.05 0.04 16.30
N ARG A 97 -8.02 -0.48 15.06
CA ARG A 97 -7.54 -1.83 14.71
C ARG A 97 -6.16 -1.81 14.06
N LEU A 98 -5.67 -0.64 13.70
CA LEU A 98 -4.35 -0.44 13.13
C LEU A 98 -3.28 -0.34 14.22
N PRO A 99 -2.00 -0.58 13.90
CA PRO A 99 -0.92 -0.41 14.87
C PRO A 99 -0.72 1.07 15.25
N GLU A 100 -0.18 1.32 16.43
CA GLU A 100 0.16 2.69 16.86
C GLU A 100 1.31 3.31 16.04
N ARG A 101 2.11 2.48 15.39
CA ARG A 101 3.25 2.89 14.54
C ARG A 101 3.40 1.96 13.34
N ALA A 102 3.84 2.53 12.23
CA ALA A 102 4.21 1.79 11.03
C ALA A 102 5.59 2.25 10.53
N ASP A 103 6.40 1.35 10.01
CA ASP A 103 7.67 1.71 9.37
C ASP A 103 7.43 2.20 7.94
N LEU A 104 6.46 1.58 7.26
CA LEU A 104 6.04 1.88 5.90
C LEU A 104 4.52 2.00 5.84
N VAL A 105 4.02 3.03 5.17
CA VAL A 105 2.62 3.12 4.77
C VAL A 105 2.54 3.11 3.25
N PHE A 106 1.71 2.22 2.69
CA PHE A 106 1.39 2.18 1.26
C PHE A 106 -0.05 2.65 1.05
N ILE A 107 -0.26 3.56 0.08
CA ILE A 107 -1.57 4.17 -0.24
C ILE A 107 -1.89 3.91 -1.71
N ASP A 108 -2.99 3.20 -1.97
CA ASP A 108 -3.56 2.92 -3.30
C ASP A 108 -5.09 2.82 -3.19
N THR A 109 -5.75 3.93 -2.90
CA THR A 109 -7.19 4.01 -2.59
C THR A 109 -7.98 4.71 -3.70
N SER A 110 -8.79 5.71 -3.37
CA SER A 110 -9.46 6.56 -4.33
C SER A 110 -8.50 7.61 -4.88
N HIS A 111 -8.76 8.08 -6.11
CA HIS A 111 -7.96 9.14 -6.73
C HIS A 111 -8.57 10.53 -6.46
N GLU A 112 -9.25 10.67 -5.33
CA GLU A 112 -9.92 11.89 -4.90
C GLU A 112 -8.99 12.73 -4.03
N TYR A 113 -8.82 14.01 -4.36
CA TYR A 113 -7.92 14.93 -3.65
C TYR A 113 -8.18 14.96 -2.13
N GLU A 114 -9.43 15.14 -1.72
CA GLU A 114 -9.82 15.28 -0.30
C GLU A 114 -9.55 13.98 0.49
N GLN A 115 -9.78 12.82 -0.14
CA GLN A 115 -9.46 11.51 0.44
C GLN A 115 -7.95 11.40 0.64
N THR A 116 -7.16 11.63 -0.40
CA THR A 116 -5.69 11.54 -0.35
C THR A 116 -5.09 12.48 0.70
N VAL A 117 -5.59 13.73 0.79
CA VAL A 117 -5.17 14.68 1.85
C VAL A 117 -5.44 14.13 3.25
N SER A 118 -6.61 13.52 3.46
CA SER A 118 -7.02 12.97 4.74
C SER A 118 -6.20 11.75 5.13
N GLU A 119 -5.94 10.84 4.20
CA GLU A 119 -5.08 9.66 4.37
C GLU A 119 -3.65 10.06 4.71
N LEU A 120 -3.06 11.00 3.97
CA LEU A 120 -1.72 11.51 4.25
C LEU A 120 -1.64 12.16 5.64
N ALA A 121 -2.65 12.92 6.05
CA ALA A 121 -2.72 13.49 7.38
C ALA A 121 -2.81 12.40 8.46
N TYR A 122 -3.60 11.36 8.23
CA TYR A 122 -3.69 10.23 9.15
C TYR A 122 -2.37 9.46 9.26
N THR A 123 -1.66 9.25 8.14
CA THR A 123 -0.39 8.49 8.15
C THR A 123 0.65 9.09 9.09
N LEU A 124 0.66 10.42 9.29
CA LEU A 124 1.57 11.07 10.24
C LEU A 124 1.37 10.56 11.68
N SER A 125 0.15 10.20 12.06
CA SER A 125 -0.12 9.64 13.39
C SER A 125 0.57 8.29 13.61
N LEU A 126 0.85 7.55 12.55
CA LEU A 126 1.59 6.28 12.58
C LEU A 126 3.11 6.47 12.62
N SER A 127 3.60 7.70 12.49
CA SER A 127 5.03 8.07 12.50
C SER A 127 5.88 7.22 11.54
N PRO A 128 5.52 7.08 10.26
CA PRO A 128 6.25 6.22 9.33
C PRO A 128 7.61 6.80 8.98
N ALA A 129 8.57 5.91 8.69
CA ALA A 129 9.83 6.31 8.08
C ALA A 129 9.65 6.60 6.58
N ARG A 130 8.63 5.98 5.96
CA ARG A 130 8.38 6.08 4.52
C ARG A 130 6.90 5.95 4.20
N ILE A 131 6.44 6.77 3.26
CA ILE A 131 5.11 6.65 2.63
C ILE A 131 5.34 6.31 1.15
N VAL A 132 4.63 5.33 0.63
CA VAL A 132 4.64 4.97 -0.79
C VAL A 132 3.23 5.15 -1.33
N MET A 133 3.11 5.85 -2.44
CA MET A 133 1.82 6.17 -3.04
C MET A 133 1.77 5.70 -4.49
N HIS A 134 0.70 5.02 -4.85
CA HIS A 134 0.37 4.73 -6.23
C HIS A 134 -0.36 5.90 -6.89
N ASP A 135 -0.45 5.86 -8.22
CA ASP A 135 -1.19 6.85 -9.03
C ASP A 135 -0.73 8.32 -8.89
N TYR A 136 0.52 8.55 -8.53
CA TYR A 136 1.09 9.91 -8.46
C TYR A 136 1.10 10.64 -9.83
N VAL A 137 0.81 9.94 -10.94
CA VAL A 137 0.60 10.55 -12.26
C VAL A 137 -0.79 11.18 -12.41
N ILE A 138 -1.72 10.90 -11.50
CA ILE A 138 -3.07 11.47 -11.47
C ILE A 138 -3.04 12.80 -10.71
N GLU A 139 -3.45 13.89 -11.36
CA GLU A 139 -3.31 15.25 -10.84
C GLU A 139 -3.82 15.44 -9.40
N PRO A 140 -5.02 15.01 -9.00
CA PRO A 140 -5.48 15.16 -7.63
C PRO A 140 -4.57 14.48 -6.59
N VAL A 141 -4.04 13.29 -6.90
CA VAL A 141 -3.12 12.53 -6.02
C VAL A 141 -1.78 13.24 -5.93
N ALA A 142 -1.18 13.62 -7.07
CA ALA A 142 0.10 14.32 -7.10
C ALA A 142 0.02 15.65 -6.34
N ARG A 143 -1.04 16.44 -6.55
CA ARG A 143 -1.22 17.72 -5.86
C ARG A 143 -1.33 17.53 -4.35
N ALA A 144 -2.12 16.57 -3.88
CA ALA A 144 -2.26 16.29 -2.45
C ALA A 144 -0.90 15.89 -1.82
N ALA A 145 -0.13 15.05 -2.50
CA ALA A 145 1.18 14.62 -2.04
C ALA A 145 2.22 15.76 -2.05
N ASP A 146 2.23 16.60 -3.07
CA ASP A 146 3.13 17.76 -3.16
C ASP A 146 2.86 18.79 -2.07
N GLU A 147 1.58 19.11 -1.83
CA GLU A 147 1.15 20.01 -0.75
C GLU A 147 1.49 19.43 0.62
N PHE A 148 1.28 18.13 0.83
CA PHE A 148 1.69 17.42 2.03
C PHE A 148 3.21 17.52 2.24
N CYS A 149 4.01 17.21 1.24
CA CYS A 149 5.47 17.29 1.32
C CYS A 149 5.95 18.71 1.67
N ALA A 150 5.35 19.72 1.06
CA ALA A 150 5.69 21.12 1.33
C ALA A 150 5.34 21.55 2.76
N ARG A 151 4.20 21.09 3.29
CA ARG A 151 3.70 21.47 4.61
C ARG A 151 4.40 20.74 5.75
N GLU A 152 4.63 19.43 5.58
CA GLU A 152 5.11 18.55 6.66
C GLU A 152 6.64 18.33 6.62
N GLY A 153 7.37 18.94 5.70
CA GLY A 153 8.81 18.76 5.59
C GLY A 153 9.22 17.39 5.02
N TRP A 154 8.40 16.85 4.14
CA TRP A 154 8.68 15.62 3.40
C TRP A 154 9.17 15.91 1.99
N ALA A 155 9.65 14.90 1.29
CA ALA A 155 10.05 15.00 -0.11
C ALA A 155 9.74 13.72 -0.87
N VAL A 156 9.39 13.86 -2.14
CA VAL A 156 9.39 12.72 -3.08
C VAL A 156 10.86 12.41 -3.39
N VAL A 157 11.34 11.26 -2.93
CA VAL A 157 12.73 10.81 -3.07
C VAL A 157 12.93 9.83 -4.23
N ALA A 158 11.86 9.17 -4.67
CA ALA A 158 11.85 8.30 -5.84
C ALA A 158 10.49 8.35 -6.52
N LEU A 159 10.49 8.23 -7.85
CA LEU A 159 9.29 8.16 -8.68
C LEU A 159 9.52 7.17 -9.81
N GLU A 160 8.67 6.14 -9.87
CA GLU A 160 8.53 5.26 -11.02
C GLU A 160 7.43 5.83 -11.92
N PRO A 161 7.75 6.24 -13.16
CA PRO A 161 6.80 7.02 -13.98
C PRO A 161 5.64 6.19 -14.54
N GLU A 162 5.83 4.89 -14.74
CA GLU A 162 4.77 4.00 -15.20
C GLU A 162 3.72 3.88 -14.09
N TYR A 163 2.50 4.28 -14.33
CA TYR A 163 1.39 4.39 -13.35
C TYR A 163 1.69 5.22 -12.10
N GLY A 164 2.91 5.72 -11.91
CA GLY A 164 3.26 6.67 -10.86
C GLY A 164 3.38 6.10 -9.45
N LEU A 165 4.39 5.26 -9.18
CA LEU A 165 4.72 4.90 -7.80
C LEU A 165 5.70 5.91 -7.21
N ALA A 166 5.25 6.72 -6.26
CA ALA A 166 6.07 7.71 -5.57
C ALA A 166 6.47 7.21 -4.17
N THR A 167 7.73 7.44 -3.80
CA THR A 167 8.23 7.20 -2.44
C THR A 167 8.51 8.54 -1.78
N LEU A 168 7.93 8.77 -0.61
CA LEU A 168 8.05 9.98 0.19
C LEU A 168 8.82 9.67 1.48
N GLU A 169 9.77 10.56 1.84
CA GLU A 169 10.53 10.46 3.09
C GLU A 169 10.64 11.83 3.77
N PRO A 170 10.81 11.90 5.10
CA PRO A 170 11.13 13.14 5.81
C PRO A 170 12.43 13.75 5.28
N ARG A 171 12.51 15.10 5.24
CA ARG A 171 13.73 15.85 4.85
C ARG A 171 14.76 15.92 5.96
#